data_e5df16021eef6570f6fa90a5083db84a
#
_entry.id   e5df16021eef6570f6fa90a5083db84a
#
_cell.length_a   1.000
_cell.length_b   1.000
_cell.length_c   1.000
_cell.angle_alpha   90.00
_cell.angle_beta   90.00
_cell.angle_gamma   90.00
#
_symmetry.space_group_name_H-M   'P 1'
#
loop_
_entity.id
_entity.type
_entity.pdbx_description
1 polymer ?
#
loop_
_entity_poly.entity_id
_entity_poly.type
_entity_poly.pdbx_seq_one_letter_code
_entity_poly.pdbx_strand_id
1 'polypeptide(L)'
;IGSTIKPFVYTFAIDHLGLTPCTMVPNLPVTIETANGTAWSPKEAGKVEYDGVMHPLRWGLARSRNNYSAWIMKQAKQPAAVADFIHNMGIRSFIDPVPALCLGSSESNVFELVSAFSTFANEGVHTDPIFVTRIEDRQGNVIANFIPQSQDAVSERTAYTMLTMLQDVVNSGTAGRLKWQFGLNDMEIGGKTGTSNKNRDAWFM
;
A
#
# COMPACT_ATOMS: atom_id res chain seq x y z
N ILE A 1 -7.61 7.15 -3.39
CA ILE A 1 -6.52 6.15 -3.49
C ILE A 1 -7.08 4.73 -3.55
N GLY A 2 -8.12 4.45 -2.77
CA GLY A 2 -8.70 3.11 -2.68
C GLY A 2 -7.68 2.06 -2.23
N SER A 3 -7.83 0.83 -2.74
CA SER A 3 -7.01 -0.31 -2.29
C SER A 3 -5.51 -0.23 -2.62
N THR A 4 -5.03 0.81 -3.30
CA THR A 4 -3.57 1.03 -3.47
C THR A 4 -2.89 1.45 -2.16
N ILE A 5 -3.64 1.86 -1.13
CA ILE A 5 -3.10 2.12 0.21
C ILE A 5 -2.72 0.83 0.97
N LYS A 6 -3.33 -0.30 0.63
CA LYS A 6 -3.19 -1.55 1.41
C LYS A 6 -1.74 -2.02 1.57
N PRO A 7 -0.86 -1.95 0.57
CA PRO A 7 0.55 -2.32 0.75
C PRO A 7 1.20 -1.61 1.93
N PHE A 8 0.93 -0.31 2.13
CA PHE A 8 1.48 0.45 3.25
C PHE A 8 0.94 -0.02 4.60
N VAL A 9 -0.36 -0.34 4.67
CA VAL A 9 -0.99 -0.90 5.89
C VAL A 9 -0.40 -2.26 6.24
N TYR A 10 -0.16 -3.11 5.23
CA TYR A 10 0.48 -4.42 5.43
C TYR A 10 1.96 -4.29 5.78
N THR A 11 2.66 -3.30 5.21
CA THR A 11 4.05 -3.00 5.57
C THR A 11 4.14 -2.55 7.02
N PHE A 12 3.24 -1.67 7.47
CA PHE A 12 3.14 -1.30 8.89
C PHE A 12 2.94 -2.53 9.78
N ALA A 13 2.09 -3.46 9.37
CA ALA A 13 1.83 -4.69 10.12
C ALA A 13 3.09 -5.58 10.24
N ILE A 14 3.88 -5.67 9.18
CA ILE A 14 5.13 -6.44 9.18
C ILE A 14 6.18 -5.74 10.04
N ASP A 15 6.36 -4.44 9.86
CA ASP A 15 7.43 -3.67 10.47
C ASP A 15 7.19 -3.38 11.96
N HIS A 16 5.97 -3.00 12.34
CA HIS A 16 5.64 -2.54 13.68
C HIS A 16 4.87 -3.54 14.54
N LEU A 17 4.12 -4.46 13.93
CA LEU A 17 3.32 -5.43 14.68
C LEU A 17 3.95 -6.83 14.71
N GLY A 18 5.11 -7.02 14.05
CA GLY A 18 5.79 -8.30 13.97
C GLY A 18 5.01 -9.38 13.22
N LEU A 19 4.04 -8.97 12.38
CA LEU A 19 3.28 -9.90 11.56
C LEU A 19 4.12 -10.35 10.35
N THR A 20 3.73 -11.47 9.77
CA THR A 20 4.41 -12.03 8.60
C THR A 20 3.41 -12.29 7.46
N PRO A 21 3.87 -12.45 6.22
CA PRO A 21 2.99 -12.86 5.12
C PRO A 21 2.20 -14.14 5.40
N CYS A 22 2.76 -15.01 6.26
CA CYS A 22 2.17 -16.30 6.64
C CYS A 22 1.26 -16.22 7.88
N THR A 23 1.14 -15.06 8.53
CA THR A 23 0.24 -14.89 9.67
C THR A 23 -1.18 -15.24 9.27
N MET A 24 -1.76 -16.22 9.95
CA MET A 24 -3.10 -16.74 9.65
C MET A 24 -4.19 -15.84 10.24
N VAL A 25 -5.15 -15.46 9.41
CA VAL A 25 -6.28 -14.58 9.77
C VAL A 25 -7.57 -15.24 9.32
N PRO A 26 -8.61 -15.30 10.18
CA PRO A 26 -9.89 -15.86 9.80
C PRO A 26 -10.60 -14.96 8.77
N ASN A 27 -11.17 -15.56 7.75
CA ASN A 27 -11.96 -14.86 6.76
C ASN A 27 -13.38 -14.58 7.30
N LEU A 28 -13.46 -13.64 8.22
CA LEU A 28 -14.68 -13.21 8.93
C LEU A 28 -14.88 -11.70 8.83
N PRO A 29 -16.12 -11.20 9.02
CA PRO A 29 -16.35 -9.77 9.19
C PRO A 29 -15.55 -9.21 10.35
N VAL A 30 -15.04 -7.97 10.18
CA VAL A 30 -14.28 -7.27 11.21
C VAL A 30 -15.02 -6.00 11.58
N THR A 31 -15.15 -5.75 12.88
CA THR A 31 -15.70 -4.51 13.45
C THR A 31 -14.66 -3.85 14.33
N ILE A 32 -14.48 -2.55 14.17
CA ILE A 32 -13.60 -1.71 14.98
C ILE A 32 -14.47 -0.70 15.72
N GLU A 33 -14.35 -0.65 17.03
CA GLU A 33 -14.95 0.41 17.83
C GLU A 33 -14.13 1.68 17.70
N THR A 34 -14.78 2.78 17.36
CA THR A 34 -14.13 4.08 17.24
C THR A 34 -14.16 4.81 18.59
N ALA A 35 -13.27 5.79 18.74
CA ALA A 35 -13.18 6.60 19.96
C ALA A 35 -14.51 7.28 20.36
N ASN A 36 -15.41 7.49 19.40
CA ASN A 36 -16.73 8.12 19.62
C ASN A 36 -17.80 7.11 20.06
N GLY A 37 -17.43 5.85 20.33
CA GLY A 37 -18.37 4.79 20.69
C GLY A 37 -19.19 4.25 19.51
N THR A 38 -18.89 4.66 18.27
CA THR A 38 -19.51 4.09 17.08
C THR A 38 -18.71 2.89 16.58
N ALA A 39 -19.39 1.91 15.98
CA ALA A 39 -18.75 0.74 15.38
C ALA A 39 -18.58 0.95 13.88
N TRP A 40 -17.38 0.70 13.37
CA TRP A 40 -17.08 0.72 11.94
C TRP A 40 -16.75 -0.68 11.44
N SER A 41 -17.35 -1.06 10.32
CA SER A 41 -17.06 -2.31 9.63
C SER A 41 -16.86 -2.05 8.13
N PRO A 42 -15.84 -2.65 7.50
CA PRO A 42 -15.65 -2.50 6.06
C PRO A 42 -16.75 -3.21 5.28
N LYS A 43 -17.10 -2.67 4.12
CA LYS A 43 -17.85 -3.41 3.10
C LYS A 43 -16.86 -4.00 2.12
N GLU A 44 -17.07 -5.27 1.75
CA GLU A 44 -16.28 -5.88 0.68
C GLU A 44 -16.73 -5.37 -0.69
N ALA A 45 -15.81 -5.38 -1.65
CA ALA A 45 -16.13 -5.09 -3.04
C ALA A 45 -16.74 -6.32 -3.70
N GLY A 46 -17.98 -6.22 -4.16
CA GLY A 46 -18.71 -7.31 -4.79
C GLY A 46 -19.29 -8.33 -3.80
N LYS A 47 -19.75 -9.46 -4.34
CA LYS A 47 -20.24 -10.59 -3.52
C LYS A 47 -19.05 -11.37 -2.99
N VAL A 48 -18.83 -11.27 -1.71
CA VAL A 48 -17.75 -11.96 -1.01
C VAL A 48 -18.36 -12.85 0.06
N GLU A 49 -17.95 -14.11 0.05
CA GLU A 49 -18.31 -15.10 1.05
C GLU A 49 -17.32 -15.05 2.23
N TYR A 50 -17.85 -15.02 3.44
CA TYR A 50 -17.08 -15.20 4.66
C TYR A 50 -17.23 -16.66 5.09
N ASP A 51 -16.23 -17.46 4.76
CA ASP A 51 -16.22 -18.90 4.99
C ASP A 51 -15.66 -19.30 6.37
N GLY A 52 -15.14 -18.33 7.13
CA GLY A 52 -14.51 -18.57 8.43
C GLY A 52 -13.17 -19.29 8.36
N VAL A 53 -12.70 -19.64 7.18
CA VAL A 53 -11.44 -20.35 7.01
C VAL A 53 -10.26 -19.43 7.29
N MET A 54 -9.21 -19.99 7.90
CA MET A 54 -7.95 -19.29 8.14
C MET A 54 -7.13 -19.20 6.86
N HIS A 55 -6.78 -17.98 6.43
CA HIS A 55 -5.88 -17.76 5.31
C HIS A 55 -4.72 -16.86 5.72
N PRO A 56 -3.54 -17.00 5.09
CA PRO A 56 -2.40 -16.14 5.39
C PRO A 56 -2.63 -14.69 4.93
N LEU A 57 -1.96 -13.74 5.58
CA LEU A 57 -2.06 -12.31 5.24
C LEU A 57 -1.79 -12.05 3.75
N ARG A 58 -0.80 -12.71 3.15
CA ARG A 58 -0.49 -12.57 1.72
C ARG A 58 -1.69 -12.89 0.82
N TRP A 59 -2.53 -13.86 1.17
CA TRP A 59 -3.76 -14.17 0.47
C TRP A 59 -4.75 -13.00 0.53
N GLY A 60 -4.87 -12.37 1.70
CA GLY A 60 -5.73 -11.20 1.89
C GLY A 60 -5.33 -10.01 1.02
N LEU A 61 -4.02 -9.73 0.91
CA LEU A 61 -3.50 -8.68 0.03
C LEU A 61 -3.70 -9.03 -1.44
N ALA A 62 -3.36 -10.25 -1.86
CA ALA A 62 -3.48 -10.71 -3.25
C ALA A 62 -4.92 -10.58 -3.75
N ARG A 63 -5.90 -10.89 -2.93
CA ARG A 63 -7.34 -10.78 -3.24
C ARG A 63 -7.96 -9.46 -2.86
N SER A 64 -7.14 -8.51 -2.37
CA SER A 64 -7.58 -7.16 -1.98
C SER A 64 -8.72 -7.16 -0.97
N ARG A 65 -8.73 -8.11 -0.02
CA ARG A 65 -9.78 -8.28 0.98
C ARG A 65 -9.81 -7.10 1.96
N ASN A 66 -11.00 -6.52 2.16
CA ASN A 66 -11.17 -5.38 3.05
C ASN A 66 -11.17 -5.79 4.52
N ASN A 67 -11.75 -6.95 4.85
CA ASN A 67 -11.74 -7.48 6.20
C ASN A 67 -10.33 -7.76 6.73
N TYR A 68 -9.39 -8.17 5.87
CA TYR A 68 -7.98 -8.37 6.26
C TYR A 68 -7.28 -7.04 6.60
N SER A 69 -7.49 -6.01 5.78
CA SER A 69 -6.95 -4.67 6.06
C SER A 69 -7.55 -4.09 7.34
N ALA A 70 -8.85 -4.28 7.56
CA ALA A 70 -9.51 -3.86 8.79
C ALA A 70 -9.03 -4.68 10.02
N TRP A 71 -8.74 -5.98 9.84
CA TRP A 71 -8.15 -6.78 10.89
C TRP A 71 -6.77 -6.26 11.30
N ILE A 72 -5.91 -5.91 10.34
CA ILE A 72 -4.62 -5.26 10.62
C ILE A 72 -4.84 -3.95 11.38
N MET A 73 -5.74 -3.08 10.91
CA MET A 73 -6.05 -1.81 11.56
C MET A 73 -6.55 -2.00 13.01
N LYS A 74 -7.34 -3.06 13.24
CA LYS A 74 -7.79 -3.44 14.58
C LYS A 74 -6.61 -3.84 15.49
N GLN A 75 -5.61 -4.54 14.95
CA GLN A 75 -4.39 -4.89 15.70
C GLN A 75 -3.52 -3.66 15.96
N ALA A 76 -3.43 -2.73 15.01
CA ALA A 76 -2.68 -1.48 15.15
C ALA A 76 -3.24 -0.57 16.27
N LYS A 77 -4.55 -0.63 16.52
CA LYS A 77 -5.28 0.16 17.55
C LYS A 77 -5.22 1.68 17.37
N GLN A 78 -4.22 2.20 16.70
CA GLN A 78 -3.94 3.62 16.53
C GLN A 78 -3.88 3.99 15.04
N PRO A 79 -4.98 4.42 14.41
CA PRO A 79 -4.97 4.85 13.02
C PRO A 79 -3.97 5.98 12.73
N ALA A 80 -3.69 6.85 13.70
CA ALA A 80 -2.71 7.91 13.57
C ALA A 80 -1.29 7.36 13.32
N ALA A 81 -0.86 6.33 14.05
CA ALA A 81 0.45 5.72 13.84
C ALA A 81 0.58 5.11 12.42
N VAL A 82 -0.51 4.57 11.88
CA VAL A 82 -0.53 4.08 10.50
C VAL A 82 -0.46 5.22 9.49
N ALA A 83 -1.14 6.35 9.76
CA ALA A 83 -1.07 7.54 8.91
C ALA A 83 0.35 8.14 8.90
N ASP A 84 0.98 8.29 10.07
CA ASP A 84 2.36 8.77 10.20
C ASP A 84 3.35 7.86 9.46
N PHE A 85 3.17 6.55 9.55
CA PHE A 85 3.97 5.59 8.80
C PHE A 85 3.82 5.77 7.28
N ILE A 86 2.60 5.99 6.79
CA ILE A 86 2.34 6.22 5.37
C ILE A 86 2.99 7.53 4.89
N HIS A 87 3.00 8.57 5.74
CA HIS A 87 3.74 9.80 5.45
C HIS A 87 5.25 9.55 5.34
N ASN A 88 5.82 8.75 6.23
CA ASN A 88 7.24 8.38 6.17
C ASN A 88 7.60 7.59 4.90
N MET A 89 6.62 6.87 4.32
CA MET A 89 6.79 6.19 3.04
C MET A 89 6.69 7.12 1.81
N GLY A 90 6.40 8.43 2.00
CA GLY A 90 6.45 9.44 0.93
C GLY A 90 5.11 10.01 0.50
N ILE A 91 3.98 9.65 1.09
CA ILE A 91 2.69 10.27 0.81
C ILE A 91 2.56 11.53 1.68
N ARG A 92 2.53 12.70 1.05
CA ARG A 92 2.46 14.00 1.75
C ARG A 92 1.04 14.56 1.87
N SER A 93 0.12 14.10 1.02
CA SER A 93 -1.30 14.44 1.10
C SER A 93 -1.88 14.06 2.46
N PHE A 94 -2.85 14.84 2.94
CA PHE A 94 -3.51 14.58 4.21
C PHE A 94 -4.15 13.19 4.24
N ILE A 95 -3.84 12.44 5.28
CA ILE A 95 -4.41 11.12 5.56
C ILE A 95 -5.21 11.22 6.84
N ASP A 96 -6.54 11.06 6.73
CA ASP A 96 -7.43 11.10 7.87
C ASP A 96 -7.17 9.88 8.79
N PRO A 97 -6.78 10.09 10.07
CA PRO A 97 -6.41 9.00 10.98
C PRO A 97 -7.63 8.27 11.57
N VAL A 98 -8.47 7.73 10.69
CA VAL A 98 -9.67 6.96 11.04
C VAL A 98 -9.52 5.49 10.61
N PRO A 99 -10.29 4.55 11.15
CA PRO A 99 -10.20 3.13 10.76
C PRO A 99 -10.34 2.89 9.25
N ALA A 100 -11.14 3.69 8.54
CA ALA A 100 -11.34 3.59 7.10
C ALA A 100 -10.09 3.90 6.26
N LEU A 101 -9.05 4.51 6.86
CA LEU A 101 -7.72 4.71 6.25
C LEU A 101 -7.21 3.42 5.59
N CYS A 102 -7.37 2.27 6.24
CA CYS A 102 -6.87 0.99 5.72
C CYS A 102 -7.50 0.55 4.38
N LEU A 103 -8.52 1.24 3.92
CA LEU A 103 -9.19 1.02 2.64
C LEU A 103 -8.92 2.13 1.62
N GLY A 104 -8.16 3.16 1.99
CA GLY A 104 -7.83 4.30 1.15
C GLY A 104 -8.97 5.31 1.04
N SER A 105 -9.57 5.66 2.17
CA SER A 105 -10.61 6.70 2.26
C SER A 105 -10.08 8.10 2.01
N SER A 106 -8.79 8.34 2.20
CA SER A 106 -8.14 9.62 1.93
C SER A 106 -7.76 9.78 0.46
N GLU A 107 -7.53 11.00 0.03
CA GLU A 107 -7.11 11.33 -1.33
C GLU A 107 -5.59 11.50 -1.40
N SER A 108 -5.01 11.22 -2.57
CA SER A 108 -3.61 11.47 -2.90
C SER A 108 -3.50 11.63 -4.43
N ASN A 109 -2.33 11.87 -4.93
CA ASN A 109 -2.07 12.01 -6.35
C ASN A 109 -1.09 10.93 -6.86
N VAL A 110 -1.02 10.79 -8.19
CA VAL A 110 -0.19 9.77 -8.86
C VAL A 110 1.28 9.93 -8.48
N PHE A 111 1.76 11.16 -8.44
CA PHE A 111 3.15 11.47 -8.16
C PHE A 111 3.59 10.95 -6.78
N GLU A 112 2.79 11.22 -5.75
CA GLU A 112 3.06 10.73 -4.39
C GLU A 112 2.96 9.20 -4.31
N LEU A 113 1.97 8.60 -4.97
CA LEU A 113 1.82 7.15 -4.98
C LEU A 113 3.00 6.47 -5.67
N VAL A 114 3.46 6.97 -6.83
CA VAL A 114 4.64 6.43 -7.52
C VAL A 114 5.87 6.56 -6.63
N SER A 115 6.08 7.73 -6.03
CA SER A 115 7.19 7.98 -5.11
C SER A 115 7.18 7.00 -3.92
N ALA A 116 6.03 6.83 -3.29
CA ALA A 116 5.89 5.93 -2.13
C ALA A 116 6.05 4.43 -2.51
N PHE A 117 5.50 4.01 -3.65
CA PHE A 117 5.70 2.63 -4.13
C PHE A 117 7.15 2.36 -4.54
N SER A 118 7.88 3.37 -5.06
CA SER A 118 9.29 3.25 -5.39
C SER A 118 10.17 2.90 -4.17
N THR A 119 9.73 3.24 -2.96
CA THR A 119 10.40 2.87 -1.71
C THR A 119 10.53 1.35 -1.57
N PHE A 120 9.53 0.58 -2.01
CA PHE A 120 9.62 -0.89 -1.99
C PHE A 120 10.66 -1.42 -2.97
N ALA A 121 10.75 -0.83 -4.17
CA ALA A 121 11.73 -1.22 -5.19
C ALA A 121 13.15 -0.73 -4.87
N ASN A 122 13.26 0.29 -4.03
CA ASN A 122 14.53 0.89 -3.60
C ASN A 122 14.94 0.43 -2.19
N GLU A 123 14.77 -0.87 -1.91
CA GLU A 123 15.26 -1.53 -0.70
C GLU A 123 14.78 -0.88 0.61
N GLY A 124 13.64 -0.20 0.58
CA GLY A 124 13.05 0.49 1.73
C GLY A 124 13.49 1.93 1.92
N VAL A 125 14.35 2.43 1.05
CA VAL A 125 14.80 3.83 1.05
C VAL A 125 13.82 4.68 0.23
N HIS A 126 13.14 5.61 0.89
CA HIS A 126 12.36 6.63 0.21
C HIS A 126 13.26 7.71 -0.34
N THR A 127 13.10 8.04 -1.62
CA THR A 127 13.84 9.12 -2.27
C THR A 127 12.86 10.12 -2.87
N ASP A 128 13.01 11.38 -2.49
CA ASP A 128 12.20 12.47 -3.05
C ASP A 128 12.45 12.60 -4.55
N PRO A 129 11.41 12.50 -5.39
CA PRO A 129 11.60 12.66 -6.82
C PRO A 129 11.95 14.11 -7.17
N ILE A 130 12.92 14.28 -8.06
CA ILE A 130 13.33 15.57 -8.61
C ILE A 130 13.18 15.58 -10.13
N PHE A 131 12.87 16.74 -10.70
CA PHE A 131 12.71 16.93 -12.14
C PHE A 131 13.90 17.67 -12.77
N VAL A 132 14.65 18.38 -11.95
CA VAL A 132 15.80 19.18 -12.36
C VAL A 132 17.00 18.76 -11.53
N THR A 133 18.04 18.29 -12.17
CA THR A 133 19.28 17.90 -11.50
C THR A 133 20.31 19.02 -11.51
N ARG A 134 20.28 19.88 -12.55
CA ARG A 134 21.25 20.96 -12.73
C ARG A 134 20.67 22.11 -13.57
N ILE A 135 21.06 23.34 -13.22
CA ILE A 135 20.80 24.55 -14.00
C ILE A 135 22.14 25.13 -14.43
N GLU A 136 22.27 25.45 -15.70
CA GLU A 136 23.46 26.05 -16.30
C GLU A 136 23.12 27.36 -17.01
N ASP A 137 24.11 28.28 -17.10
CA ASP A 137 23.99 29.42 -17.97
C ASP A 137 24.27 29.07 -19.46
N ARG A 138 24.17 30.05 -20.34
CA ARG A 138 24.42 29.85 -21.78
C ARG A 138 25.88 29.49 -22.10
N GLN A 139 26.79 29.72 -21.19
CA GLN A 139 28.23 29.44 -21.29
C GLN A 139 28.58 28.04 -20.74
N GLY A 140 27.64 27.34 -20.14
CA GLY A 140 27.82 26.02 -19.54
C GLY A 140 28.30 26.11 -18.06
N ASN A 141 28.32 27.28 -17.45
CA ASN A 141 28.63 27.38 -16.03
C ASN A 141 27.45 26.89 -15.19
N VAL A 142 27.73 26.06 -14.19
CA VAL A 142 26.70 25.54 -13.29
C VAL A 142 26.24 26.64 -12.36
N ILE A 143 24.95 26.97 -12.40
CA ILE A 143 24.28 27.94 -11.50
C ILE A 143 23.78 27.21 -10.26
N ALA A 144 23.18 26.02 -10.38
CA ALA A 144 22.67 25.24 -9.28
C ALA A 144 22.69 23.74 -9.57
N ASN A 145 22.94 22.93 -8.55
CA ASN A 145 22.77 21.49 -8.54
C ASN A 145 21.71 21.11 -7.52
N PHE A 146 20.89 20.09 -7.86
CA PHE A 146 19.86 19.53 -7.00
C PHE A 146 20.16 18.05 -6.79
N ILE A 147 20.17 17.63 -5.54
CA ILE A 147 20.40 16.26 -5.13
C ILE A 147 19.11 15.76 -4.47
N PRO A 148 18.57 14.58 -4.86
CA PRO A 148 17.42 14.01 -4.20
C PRO A 148 17.70 13.80 -2.71
N GLN A 149 16.72 14.10 -1.87
CA GLN A 149 16.77 13.73 -0.47
C GLN A 149 16.28 12.31 -0.31
N SER A 150 16.98 11.50 0.47
CA SER A 150 16.62 10.12 0.75
C SER A 150 16.57 9.86 2.25
N GLN A 151 15.68 8.97 2.66
CA GLN A 151 15.56 8.51 4.05
C GLN A 151 15.21 7.03 4.09
N ASP A 152 15.70 6.35 5.11
CA ASP A 152 15.30 4.97 5.39
C ASP A 152 13.85 4.99 5.92
N ALA A 153 12.92 4.48 5.13
CA ALA A 153 11.51 4.42 5.50
C ALA A 153 11.17 3.08 6.18
N VAL A 154 11.71 1.99 5.67
CA VAL A 154 11.59 0.64 6.24
C VAL A 154 12.88 -0.14 5.97
N SER A 155 13.06 -1.26 6.68
CA SER A 155 14.21 -2.14 6.40
C SER A 155 14.13 -2.77 5.01
N GLU A 156 15.29 -3.05 4.40
CA GLU A 156 15.39 -3.82 3.14
C GLU A 156 14.58 -5.12 3.21
N ARG A 157 14.68 -5.83 4.33
CA ARG A 157 13.90 -7.06 4.57
C ARG A 157 12.40 -6.83 4.49
N THR A 158 11.89 -5.75 5.09
CA THR A 158 10.47 -5.39 5.06
C THR A 158 10.04 -5.04 3.64
N ALA A 159 10.84 -4.23 2.93
CA ALA A 159 10.59 -3.86 1.54
C ALA A 159 10.55 -5.08 0.62
N TYR A 160 11.55 -5.96 0.69
CA TYR A 160 11.59 -7.20 -0.08
C TYR A 160 10.40 -8.11 0.22
N THR A 161 10.04 -8.24 1.49
CA THR A 161 8.86 -9.03 1.91
C THR A 161 7.60 -8.49 1.25
N MET A 162 7.43 -7.16 1.20
CA MET A 162 6.27 -6.54 0.55
C MET A 162 6.31 -6.74 -0.97
N LEU A 163 7.48 -6.66 -1.62
CA LEU A 163 7.61 -6.96 -3.05
C LEU A 163 7.09 -8.37 -3.38
N THR A 164 7.44 -9.37 -2.58
CA THR A 164 6.93 -10.75 -2.79
C THR A 164 5.40 -10.82 -2.65
N MET A 165 4.80 -10.05 -1.75
CA MET A 165 3.35 -10.00 -1.59
C MET A 165 2.67 -9.23 -2.73
N LEU A 166 3.33 -8.22 -3.31
CA LEU A 166 2.85 -7.51 -4.50
C LEU A 166 2.92 -8.41 -5.75
N GLN A 167 3.91 -9.28 -5.84
CA GLN A 167 3.96 -10.32 -6.89
C GLN A 167 2.79 -11.31 -6.78
N ASP A 168 2.34 -11.65 -5.58
CA ASP A 168 1.15 -12.52 -5.39
C ASP A 168 -0.13 -11.89 -5.96
N VAL A 169 -0.25 -10.56 -5.90
CA VAL A 169 -1.40 -9.84 -6.50
C VAL A 169 -1.48 -10.10 -8.02
N VAL A 170 -0.32 -10.21 -8.68
CA VAL A 170 -0.20 -10.46 -10.11
C VAL A 170 -0.24 -11.97 -10.41
N ASN A 171 0.41 -12.79 -9.59
CA ASN A 171 0.51 -14.23 -9.84
C ASN A 171 -0.81 -14.98 -9.59
N SER A 172 -1.57 -14.59 -8.56
CA SER A 172 -2.77 -15.33 -8.14
C SER A 172 -3.92 -14.44 -7.65
N GLY A 173 -3.77 -13.13 -7.76
CA GLY A 173 -4.70 -12.14 -7.21
C GLY A 173 -5.44 -11.30 -8.25
N THR A 174 -5.81 -10.09 -7.82
CA THR A 174 -6.68 -9.19 -8.59
C THR A 174 -6.07 -8.67 -9.89
N ALA A 175 -4.74 -8.74 -10.06
CA ALA A 175 -4.03 -8.35 -11.28
C ALA A 175 -3.58 -9.54 -12.13
N GLY A 176 -4.05 -10.77 -11.88
CA GLY A 176 -3.68 -11.97 -12.62
C GLY A 176 -3.89 -11.87 -14.14
N ARG A 177 -4.82 -11.02 -14.58
CA ARG A 177 -5.05 -10.75 -16.01
C ARG A 177 -3.81 -10.29 -16.76
N LEU A 178 -2.85 -9.63 -16.10
CA LEU A 178 -1.58 -9.24 -16.71
C LEU A 178 -0.84 -10.46 -17.27
N LYS A 179 -0.87 -11.58 -16.57
CA LYS A 179 -0.24 -12.82 -17.01
C LYS A 179 -1.07 -13.56 -18.05
N TRP A 180 -2.27 -14.00 -17.69
CA TRP A 180 -3.04 -14.91 -18.54
C TRP A 180 -3.73 -14.24 -19.74
N GLN A 181 -4.05 -12.93 -19.68
CA GLN A 181 -4.73 -12.23 -20.79
C GLN A 181 -3.73 -11.43 -21.64
N PHE A 182 -2.70 -10.84 -21.04
CA PHE A 182 -1.75 -9.98 -21.73
C PHE A 182 -0.40 -10.64 -22.00
N GLY A 183 -0.25 -11.92 -21.68
CA GLY A 183 0.93 -12.71 -22.04
C GLY A 183 2.22 -12.35 -21.30
N LEU A 184 2.13 -11.68 -20.15
CA LEU A 184 3.30 -11.25 -19.38
C LEU A 184 3.78 -12.34 -18.38
N ASN A 185 3.69 -13.62 -18.78
CA ASN A 185 4.01 -14.74 -17.90
C ASN A 185 5.48 -14.78 -17.47
N ASP A 186 6.38 -14.41 -18.38
CA ASP A 186 7.83 -14.48 -18.18
C ASP A 186 8.40 -13.24 -17.45
N MET A 187 7.55 -12.27 -17.12
CA MET A 187 7.97 -11.06 -16.42
C MET A 187 7.72 -11.18 -14.92
N GLU A 188 8.69 -10.75 -14.13
CA GLU A 188 8.50 -10.53 -12.69
C GLU A 188 7.80 -9.19 -12.48
N ILE A 189 6.50 -9.25 -12.19
CA ILE A 189 5.67 -8.07 -11.97
C ILE A 189 5.05 -8.16 -10.59
N GLY A 190 5.22 -7.11 -9.82
CA GLY A 190 4.50 -6.87 -8.57
C GLY A 190 3.66 -5.60 -8.67
N GLY A 191 2.55 -5.54 -7.97
CA GLY A 191 1.75 -4.31 -7.96
C GLY A 191 0.44 -4.48 -7.20
N LYS A 192 -0.33 -3.40 -7.13
CA LYS A 192 -1.61 -3.38 -6.44
C LYS A 192 -2.68 -2.67 -7.26
N THR A 193 -3.80 -3.33 -7.44
CA THR A 193 -5.01 -2.73 -8.01
C THR A 193 -5.72 -1.84 -6.98
N GLY A 194 -6.25 -0.72 -7.41
CA GLY A 194 -7.10 0.16 -6.62
C GLY A 194 -8.34 0.58 -7.40
N THR A 195 -9.45 0.62 -6.72
CA THR A 195 -10.70 1.16 -7.24
C THR A 195 -11.33 2.01 -6.15
N SER A 196 -11.67 3.24 -6.47
CA SER A 196 -12.38 4.11 -5.54
C SER A 196 -13.90 3.90 -5.61
N ASN A 197 -14.62 4.48 -4.65
CA ASN A 197 -16.07 4.40 -4.58
C ASN A 197 -16.72 4.89 -5.89
N LYS A 198 -17.74 4.16 -6.38
CA LYS A 198 -18.45 4.43 -7.63
C LYS A 198 -17.58 4.36 -8.89
N ASN A 199 -16.44 3.62 -8.82
CA ASN A 199 -15.48 3.46 -9.93
C ASN A 199 -14.96 4.80 -10.50
N ARG A 200 -14.81 5.82 -9.65
CA ARG A 200 -14.29 7.13 -10.09
C ARG A 200 -12.84 7.04 -10.51
N ASP A 201 -12.07 6.20 -9.82
CA ASP A 201 -10.67 5.96 -10.11
C ASP A 201 -10.41 4.46 -10.23
N ALA A 202 -9.58 4.09 -11.18
CA ALA A 202 -9.05 2.75 -11.35
C ALA A 202 -7.53 2.86 -11.47
N TRP A 203 -6.80 2.24 -10.53
CA TRP A 203 -5.35 2.31 -10.41
C TRP A 203 -4.73 0.92 -10.48
N PHE A 204 -3.54 0.87 -11.06
CA PHE A 204 -2.56 -0.18 -10.85
C PHE A 204 -1.20 0.48 -10.59
N MET A 205 -0.61 0.19 -9.43
CA MET A 205 0.68 0.70 -9.01
C MET A 205 1.65 -0.45 -8.86
#